data_b10f9bd17029aa31e8b1b0e2e88ec104
#
_entry.id   b10f9bd17029aa31e8b1b0e2e88ec104
#
_cell.length_a   1.000
_cell.length_b   1.000
_cell.length_c   1.000
_cell.angle_alpha   90.00
_cell.angle_beta   90.00
_cell.angle_gamma   90.00
#
_symmetry.space_group_name_H-M   'P 1'
#
loop_
_entity.id
_entity.type
_entity.pdbx_description
1 polymer ?
#
loop_
_entity_poly.entity_id
_entity_poly.type
_entity_poly.pdbx_seq_one_letter_code
_entity_poly.pdbx_strand_id
1 'polypeptide(L)'
;MPDIKICKYCEKEIPAGSIFCMYCGERVARKKREKQPARSYPKYKTLADGSLAAQIMVDGKRETVKAADLREYHAKVDALRAHVLEMKANPERRPLKTVLRAYIDKNDGVLSPATIRGYEYILKGRFPNYIAKPICEIDFQQMVNDEAKRLAPKTVENSWGLVSAAFNDAKISVPEINLPTVPESDEDFLDYEQILVFLDAIKGDDCELAALLMLHSLRMSELLKLTAGDIEKEQILVRGAVVLDKENKLVEKKTNKNKTSHREVPFLIPRLAELLPEDGKLVTRHPSTIRAHVEKACKKAGLPICSPHDLRRSFATLGYHLGWSERTVMAIGGWNDINTVHRIYIKLSKKDVDQDVQKMRNYYGFTTKPEKASV
;
A
#
# COMPACT_ATOMS: atom_id res chain seq x y z
N MET A 1 -12.94 56.54 18.04
CA MET A 1 -13.83 57.41 17.22
C MET A 1 -13.50 57.13 15.77
N PRO A 2 -14.45 57.03 14.83
CA PRO A 2 -14.11 56.84 13.43
C PRO A 2 -13.33 58.04 12.91
N ASP A 3 -12.23 57.80 12.16
CA ASP A 3 -11.44 58.85 11.53
C ASP A 3 -12.31 59.65 10.55
N ILE A 4 -12.34 61.00 10.74
CA ILE A 4 -13.14 61.95 9.97
C ILE A 4 -12.21 62.78 9.10
N LYS A 5 -12.64 63.14 7.88
CA LYS A 5 -11.99 64.15 7.03
C LYS A 5 -13.01 65.16 6.54
N ILE A 6 -12.53 66.35 6.20
CA ILE A 6 -13.36 67.43 5.67
C ILE A 6 -13.45 67.35 4.14
N CYS A 7 -14.63 67.45 3.57
CA CYS A 7 -14.82 67.51 2.15
C CYS A 7 -14.32 68.86 1.60
N LYS A 8 -13.39 68.84 0.64
CA LYS A 8 -12.79 70.02 0.04
C LYS A 8 -13.74 70.84 -0.86
N TYR A 9 -14.94 70.36 -1.14
CA TYR A 9 -15.91 70.99 -2.01
C TYR A 9 -17.10 71.63 -1.24
N CYS A 10 -17.50 71.05 -0.13
CA CYS A 10 -18.64 71.54 0.64
C CYS A 10 -18.37 71.66 2.14
N GLU A 11 -17.11 71.49 2.54
CA GLU A 11 -16.55 71.68 3.89
C GLU A 11 -17.22 70.89 5.01
N LYS A 12 -18.05 69.90 4.68
CA LYS A 12 -18.69 69.04 5.67
C LYS A 12 -17.81 67.87 6.04
N GLU A 13 -17.94 67.42 7.28
CA GLU A 13 -17.26 66.24 7.80
C GLU A 13 -17.78 64.97 7.17
N ILE A 14 -16.89 64.09 6.69
CA ILE A 14 -17.20 62.80 6.08
C ILE A 14 -16.25 61.73 6.62
N PRO A 15 -16.61 60.46 6.65
CA PRO A 15 -15.70 59.38 7.04
C PRO A 15 -14.41 59.42 6.21
N ALA A 16 -13.26 59.24 6.85
CA ALA A 16 -11.94 59.33 6.19
C ALA A 16 -11.77 58.40 4.98
N GLY A 17 -12.42 57.25 4.97
CA GLY A 17 -12.41 56.29 3.87
C GLY A 17 -13.31 56.60 2.67
N SER A 18 -14.14 57.67 2.74
CA SER A 18 -15.11 58.01 1.70
C SER A 18 -14.43 58.37 0.38
N ILE A 19 -14.87 57.76 -0.73
CA ILE A 19 -14.42 58.10 -2.09
C ILE A 19 -15.24 59.24 -2.66
N PHE A 20 -16.49 59.35 -2.30
CA PHE A 20 -17.40 60.41 -2.65
C PHE A 20 -17.93 61.08 -1.41
N CYS A 21 -18.20 62.40 -1.48
CA CYS A 21 -18.85 63.10 -0.41
C CYS A 21 -20.34 62.76 -0.37
N MET A 22 -20.85 62.28 0.77
CA MET A 22 -22.28 61.96 0.97
C MET A 22 -23.19 63.14 0.93
N TYR A 23 -22.68 64.38 1.03
CA TYR A 23 -23.45 65.62 1.04
C TYR A 23 -23.49 66.36 -0.31
N CYS A 24 -22.37 66.40 -1.06
CA CYS A 24 -22.34 67.12 -2.33
C CYS A 24 -22.10 66.18 -3.56
N GLY A 25 -21.94 64.88 -3.33
CA GLY A 25 -21.69 63.90 -4.39
C GLY A 25 -20.31 63.92 -5.04
N GLU A 26 -19.51 64.95 -4.71
CA GLU A 26 -18.19 65.15 -5.32
C GLU A 26 -17.17 64.09 -4.89
N ARG A 27 -16.26 63.77 -5.79
CA ARG A 27 -15.22 62.75 -5.55
C ARG A 27 -14.07 63.32 -4.71
N VAL A 28 -13.95 62.87 -3.47
CA VAL A 28 -13.00 63.34 -2.44
C VAL A 28 -11.74 62.51 -2.28
N ALA A 29 -11.68 61.34 -2.94
CA ALA A 29 -10.48 60.53 -3.01
C ALA A 29 -10.30 59.96 -4.41
N ARG A 30 -9.07 59.90 -4.93
CA ARG A 30 -8.76 59.11 -6.13
C ARG A 30 -8.79 57.66 -5.75
N LYS A 31 -9.52 56.82 -6.55
CA LYS A 31 -9.43 55.37 -6.47
C LYS A 31 -7.96 55.02 -6.63
N LYS A 32 -7.29 54.52 -5.60
CA LYS A 32 -5.95 53.95 -5.79
C LYS A 32 -6.15 52.86 -6.85
N ARG A 33 -5.56 53.03 -8.04
CA ARG A 33 -5.41 51.91 -8.97
C ARG A 33 -4.57 50.90 -8.21
N GLU A 34 -5.15 49.75 -7.87
CA GLU A 34 -4.38 48.59 -7.47
C GLU A 34 -3.39 48.35 -8.60
N LYS A 35 -2.14 48.59 -8.34
CA LYS A 35 -1.07 48.20 -9.24
C LYS A 35 -1.16 46.66 -9.25
N GLN A 36 -1.63 46.11 -10.37
CA GLN A 36 -1.44 44.67 -10.58
C GLN A 36 0.06 44.40 -10.33
N PRO A 37 0.40 43.41 -9.49
CA PRO A 37 1.80 43.09 -9.26
C PRO A 37 2.46 42.88 -10.62
N ALA A 38 3.56 43.62 -10.88
CA ALA A 38 4.29 43.47 -12.14
C ALA A 38 4.59 42.00 -12.34
N ARG A 39 4.20 41.42 -13.48
CA ARG A 39 4.50 40.02 -13.79
C ARG A 39 6.01 39.84 -13.71
N SER A 40 6.48 39.19 -12.63
CA SER A 40 7.90 38.88 -12.49
C SER A 40 8.21 37.63 -13.32
N TYR A 41 9.09 37.78 -14.27
CA TYR A 41 9.61 36.63 -15.03
C TYR A 41 10.83 36.04 -14.31
N PRO A 42 11.05 34.71 -14.39
CA PRO A 42 12.22 34.08 -13.82
C PRO A 42 13.51 34.69 -14.39
N LYS A 43 14.57 34.71 -13.60
CA LYS A 43 15.89 35.14 -14.07
C LYS A 43 16.43 34.19 -15.12
N TYR A 44 16.95 34.69 -16.22
CA TYR A 44 17.56 33.94 -17.30
C TYR A 44 19.07 34.14 -17.37
N LYS A 45 19.78 33.24 -18.03
CA LYS A 45 21.20 33.38 -18.41
C LYS A 45 21.28 33.56 -19.91
N THR A 46 22.16 34.43 -20.39
CA THR A 46 22.50 34.52 -21.80
C THR A 46 23.57 33.48 -22.11
N LEU A 47 23.33 32.65 -23.11
CA LEU A 47 24.25 31.62 -23.58
C LEU A 47 25.30 32.25 -24.56
N ALA A 48 26.34 31.46 -24.90
CA ALA A 48 27.43 31.89 -25.79
C ALA A 48 26.95 32.26 -27.21
N ASP A 49 25.83 31.71 -27.66
CA ASP A 49 25.15 31.94 -28.93
C ASP A 49 24.20 33.16 -28.91
N GLY A 50 24.16 33.90 -27.76
CA GLY A 50 23.26 35.01 -27.55
C GLY A 50 21.83 34.66 -27.14
N SER A 51 21.47 33.38 -27.13
CA SER A 51 20.13 32.92 -26.71
C SER A 51 19.95 33.01 -25.19
N LEU A 52 18.70 33.10 -24.76
CA LEU A 52 18.32 33.17 -23.34
C LEU A 52 17.90 31.78 -22.84
N ALA A 53 18.34 31.41 -21.65
CA ALA A 53 17.92 30.15 -21.00
C ALA A 53 17.57 30.36 -19.54
N ALA A 54 16.47 29.77 -19.08
CA ALA A 54 16.09 29.73 -17.68
C ALA A 54 15.55 28.35 -17.28
N GLN A 55 15.76 27.98 -16.03
CA GLN A 55 15.10 26.83 -15.45
C GLN A 55 13.88 27.29 -14.64
N ILE A 56 12.72 26.73 -14.96
CA ILE A 56 11.45 27.07 -14.36
C ILE A 56 10.91 25.82 -13.67
N MET A 57 10.41 25.96 -12.46
CA MET A 57 9.72 24.86 -11.75
C MET A 57 8.28 24.77 -12.26
N VAL A 58 7.94 23.62 -12.84
CA VAL A 58 6.59 23.27 -13.31
C VAL A 58 6.20 21.96 -12.67
N ASP A 59 5.16 21.97 -11.84
CA ASP A 59 4.67 20.79 -11.11
C ASP A 59 5.78 19.96 -10.42
N GLY A 60 6.71 20.65 -9.75
CA GLY A 60 7.82 20.03 -9.03
C GLY A 60 9.00 19.57 -9.92
N LYS A 61 8.93 19.75 -11.24
CA LYS A 61 10.02 19.46 -12.17
C LYS A 61 10.67 20.73 -12.69
N ARG A 62 11.98 20.65 -12.94
CA ARG A 62 12.73 21.72 -13.58
C ARG A 62 12.62 21.59 -15.09
N GLU A 63 11.97 22.55 -15.73
CA GLU A 63 11.93 22.67 -17.18
C GLU A 63 12.87 23.79 -17.64
N THR A 64 13.60 23.54 -18.74
CA THR A 64 14.52 24.52 -19.32
C THR A 64 13.83 25.22 -20.47
N VAL A 65 13.60 26.53 -20.34
CA VAL A 65 13.09 27.37 -21.41
C VAL A 65 14.28 28.03 -22.10
N LYS A 66 14.41 27.81 -23.42
CA LYS A 66 15.38 28.50 -24.29
C LYS A 66 14.64 29.40 -25.27
N ALA A 67 15.14 30.59 -25.53
CA ALA A 67 14.55 31.56 -26.43
C ALA A 67 15.65 32.37 -27.15
N ALA A 68 15.42 32.80 -28.37
CA ALA A 68 16.36 33.56 -29.13
C ALA A 68 16.44 35.00 -28.63
N ASP A 69 15.33 35.57 -28.13
CA ASP A 69 15.24 36.94 -27.60
C ASP A 69 14.31 37.01 -26.36
N LEU A 70 14.25 38.18 -25.76
CA LEU A 70 13.46 38.46 -24.57
C LEU A 70 11.95 38.35 -24.81
N ARG A 71 11.48 38.67 -26.00
CA ARG A 71 10.06 38.62 -26.38
C ARG A 71 9.60 37.15 -26.47
N GLU A 72 10.40 36.35 -27.15
CA GLU A 72 10.15 34.90 -27.24
C GLU A 72 10.25 34.23 -25.86
N TYR A 73 11.22 34.67 -25.01
CA TYR A 73 11.35 34.18 -23.65
C TYR A 73 10.09 34.42 -22.82
N HIS A 74 9.58 35.64 -22.81
CA HIS A 74 8.35 36.01 -22.11
C HIS A 74 7.15 35.22 -22.64
N ALA A 75 7.02 35.07 -23.97
CA ALA A 75 5.94 34.33 -24.60
C ALA A 75 5.95 32.84 -24.18
N LYS A 76 7.14 32.22 -24.18
CA LYS A 76 7.31 30.81 -23.73
C LYS A 76 6.99 30.64 -22.25
N VAL A 77 7.43 31.57 -21.40
CA VAL A 77 7.11 31.53 -19.95
C VAL A 77 5.62 31.70 -19.71
N ASP A 78 4.96 32.62 -20.40
CA ASP A 78 3.52 32.84 -20.25
C ASP A 78 2.71 31.67 -20.80
N ALA A 79 3.11 31.06 -21.92
CA ALA A 79 2.51 29.85 -22.45
C ALA A 79 2.64 28.68 -21.46
N LEU A 80 3.81 28.52 -20.84
CA LEU A 80 4.04 27.47 -19.83
C LEU A 80 3.16 27.69 -18.58
N ARG A 81 3.03 28.94 -18.13
CA ARG A 81 2.14 29.29 -17.01
C ARG A 81 0.66 29.05 -17.33
N ALA A 82 0.23 29.41 -18.56
CA ALA A 82 -1.13 29.15 -19.01
C ALA A 82 -1.42 27.64 -19.07
N HIS A 83 -0.47 26.87 -19.59
CA HIS A 83 -0.57 25.41 -19.62
C HIS A 83 -0.69 24.80 -18.20
N VAL A 84 0.10 25.27 -17.24
CA VAL A 84 0.01 24.83 -15.82
C VAL A 84 -1.35 25.17 -15.21
N LEU A 85 -1.87 26.37 -15.50
CA LEU A 85 -3.20 26.79 -15.02
C LEU A 85 -4.31 25.95 -15.65
N GLU A 86 -4.22 25.63 -16.94
CA GLU A 86 -5.14 24.75 -17.64
C GLU A 86 -5.11 23.32 -17.09
N MET A 87 -3.92 22.77 -16.84
CA MET A 87 -3.75 21.46 -16.23
C MET A 87 -4.31 21.40 -14.80
N LYS A 88 -4.19 22.51 -14.04
CA LYS A 88 -4.80 22.60 -12.70
C LYS A 88 -6.33 22.70 -12.76
N ALA A 89 -6.84 23.45 -13.74
CA ALA A 89 -8.29 23.60 -13.95
C ALA A 89 -8.93 22.31 -14.50
N ASN A 90 -8.19 21.49 -15.24
CA ASN A 90 -8.68 20.29 -15.90
C ASN A 90 -7.77 19.08 -15.57
N PRO A 91 -7.98 18.44 -14.41
CA PRO A 91 -7.12 17.36 -13.96
C PRO A 91 -7.07 16.17 -14.92
N GLU A 92 -8.09 15.95 -15.73
CA GLU A 92 -8.18 14.86 -16.69
C GLU A 92 -7.24 15.03 -17.90
N ARG A 93 -6.75 16.24 -18.17
CA ARG A 93 -5.72 16.50 -19.20
C ARG A 93 -4.30 16.16 -18.74
N ARG A 94 -4.12 15.85 -17.45
CA ARG A 94 -2.81 15.42 -16.96
C ARG A 94 -2.49 13.99 -17.39
N PRO A 95 -1.21 13.69 -17.65
CA PRO A 95 -0.78 12.30 -17.82
C PRO A 95 -1.12 11.45 -16.61
N LEU A 96 -1.56 10.21 -16.83
CA LEU A 96 -1.86 9.26 -15.74
C LEU A 96 -0.72 9.16 -14.73
N LYS A 97 0.52 9.08 -15.20
CA LYS A 97 1.73 9.05 -14.37
C LYS A 97 1.81 10.21 -13.39
N THR A 98 1.44 11.41 -13.82
CA THR A 98 1.52 12.62 -13.00
C THR A 98 0.54 12.56 -11.84
N VAL A 99 -0.68 12.07 -12.08
CA VAL A 99 -1.71 11.94 -11.06
C VAL A 99 -1.36 10.84 -10.06
N LEU A 100 -0.88 9.68 -10.55
CA LEU A 100 -0.42 8.59 -9.68
C LEU A 100 0.77 9.02 -8.82
N ARG A 101 1.76 9.72 -9.39
CA ARG A 101 2.93 10.24 -8.67
C ARG A 101 2.52 11.22 -7.58
N ALA A 102 1.66 12.18 -7.91
CA ALA A 102 1.17 13.15 -6.93
C ALA A 102 0.48 12.49 -5.73
N TYR A 103 -0.32 11.44 -5.98
CA TYR A 103 -0.95 10.66 -4.93
C TYR A 103 0.07 9.93 -4.05
N ILE A 104 1.07 9.28 -4.65
CA ILE A 104 2.12 8.56 -3.93
C ILE A 104 2.91 9.53 -3.05
N ASP A 105 3.37 10.65 -3.62
CA ASP A 105 4.21 11.63 -2.93
C ASP A 105 3.44 12.30 -1.77
N LYS A 106 2.16 12.61 -1.95
CA LYS A 106 1.29 13.16 -0.91
C LYS A 106 1.10 12.22 0.28
N ASN A 107 1.07 10.92 0.00
CA ASN A 107 0.81 9.89 1.00
C ASN A 107 2.10 9.22 1.53
N ASP A 108 3.28 9.64 1.08
CA ASP A 108 4.56 9.17 1.62
C ASP A 108 4.69 9.64 3.09
N GLY A 109 4.88 8.69 3.99
CA GLY A 109 4.86 8.92 5.44
C GLY A 109 3.47 8.81 6.11
N VAL A 110 2.36 8.81 5.37
CA VAL A 110 1.00 8.58 5.87
C VAL A 110 0.60 7.10 5.70
N LEU A 111 0.82 6.56 4.51
CA LEU A 111 0.61 5.14 4.23
C LEU A 111 1.80 4.30 4.72
N SER A 112 1.54 3.01 4.86
CA SER A 112 2.62 2.06 5.21
C SER A 112 3.76 2.11 4.18
N PRO A 113 5.04 2.08 4.61
CA PRO A 113 6.17 2.02 3.68
C PRO A 113 6.06 0.88 2.65
N ALA A 114 5.52 -0.28 3.05
CA ALA A 114 5.27 -1.39 2.14
C ALA A 114 4.19 -1.06 1.08
N THR A 115 3.17 -0.27 1.43
CA THR A 115 2.15 0.19 0.48
C THR A 115 2.76 1.16 -0.54
N ILE A 116 3.53 2.14 -0.07
CA ILE A 116 4.26 3.07 -0.94
C ILE A 116 5.21 2.31 -1.87
N ARG A 117 5.95 1.34 -1.35
CA ARG A 117 6.81 0.45 -2.16
C ARG A 117 6.01 -0.28 -3.24
N GLY A 118 4.84 -0.83 -2.90
CA GLY A 118 3.96 -1.47 -3.88
C GLY A 118 3.50 -0.51 -4.98
N TYR A 119 3.13 0.71 -4.62
CA TYR A 119 2.74 1.76 -5.56
C TYR A 119 3.90 2.20 -6.49
N GLU A 120 5.13 2.27 -5.97
CA GLU A 120 6.32 2.53 -6.79
C GLU A 120 6.55 1.43 -7.84
N TYR A 121 6.33 0.17 -7.49
CA TYR A 121 6.41 -0.94 -8.46
C TYR A 121 5.32 -0.82 -9.52
N ILE A 122 4.09 -0.45 -9.16
CA ILE A 122 3.01 -0.23 -10.10
C ILE A 122 3.38 0.90 -11.06
N LEU A 123 3.82 2.04 -10.53
CA LEU A 123 4.19 3.20 -11.33
C LEU A 123 5.33 2.94 -12.32
N LYS A 124 6.27 2.05 -11.95
CA LYS A 124 7.43 1.69 -12.79
C LYS A 124 7.13 0.66 -13.86
N GLY A 125 6.23 -0.27 -13.59
CA GLY A 125 6.09 -1.47 -14.42
C GLY A 125 4.69 -1.76 -14.97
N ARG A 126 3.67 -0.96 -14.63
CA ARG A 126 2.30 -1.17 -15.08
C ARG A 126 1.87 -0.13 -16.09
N PHE A 127 0.89 -0.50 -16.91
CA PHE A 127 0.26 0.39 -17.90
C PHE A 127 1.24 1.04 -18.90
N PRO A 128 2.24 0.32 -19.48
CA PRO A 128 3.33 0.93 -20.26
C PRO A 128 2.85 1.78 -21.43
N ASN A 129 1.74 1.39 -22.08
CA ASN A 129 1.18 2.08 -23.23
C ASN A 129 0.25 3.25 -22.85
N TYR A 130 -0.08 3.41 -21.57
CA TYR A 130 -1.09 4.35 -21.07
C TYR A 130 -0.53 5.34 -20.06
N ILE A 131 0.51 4.96 -19.33
CA ILE A 131 1.03 5.72 -18.19
C ILE A 131 1.46 7.15 -18.53
N ALA A 132 1.88 7.41 -19.77
CA ALA A 132 2.29 8.72 -20.25
C ALA A 132 1.16 9.51 -20.94
N LYS A 133 0.00 8.86 -21.24
CA LYS A 133 -1.12 9.50 -21.91
C LYS A 133 -1.91 10.41 -20.97
N PRO A 134 -2.51 11.51 -21.47
CA PRO A 134 -3.54 12.23 -20.76
C PRO A 134 -4.71 11.31 -20.35
N ILE A 135 -5.26 11.53 -19.17
CA ILE A 135 -6.33 10.68 -18.63
C ILE A 135 -7.56 10.67 -19.55
N CYS A 136 -7.92 11.84 -20.13
CA CYS A 136 -9.05 11.95 -21.05
C CYS A 136 -8.88 11.19 -22.39
N GLU A 137 -7.68 10.72 -22.70
CA GLU A 137 -7.39 9.95 -23.94
C GLU A 137 -7.27 8.44 -23.67
N ILE A 138 -7.51 7.99 -22.42
CA ILE A 138 -7.34 6.59 -22.03
C ILE A 138 -8.68 5.87 -22.06
N ASP A 139 -8.76 4.80 -22.84
CA ASP A 139 -9.76 3.76 -22.65
C ASP A 139 -9.31 2.85 -21.47
N PHE A 140 -9.93 3.05 -20.32
CA PHE A 140 -9.54 2.35 -19.10
C PHE A 140 -9.92 0.87 -19.11
N GLN A 141 -11.01 0.49 -19.80
CA GLN A 141 -11.35 -0.92 -19.93
C GLN A 141 -10.30 -1.63 -20.80
N GLN A 142 -9.90 -1.01 -21.91
CA GLN A 142 -8.84 -1.58 -22.75
C GLN A 142 -7.50 -1.64 -22.00
N MET A 143 -7.16 -0.63 -21.22
CA MET A 143 -5.95 -0.61 -20.35
C MET A 143 -5.93 -1.81 -19.39
N VAL A 144 -7.05 -2.08 -18.72
CA VAL A 144 -7.20 -3.22 -17.80
C VAL A 144 -7.13 -4.55 -18.57
N ASN A 145 -7.78 -4.65 -19.72
CA ASN A 145 -7.74 -5.84 -20.56
C ASN A 145 -6.31 -6.18 -21.03
N ASP A 146 -5.52 -5.17 -21.37
CA ASP A 146 -4.11 -5.36 -21.80
C ASP A 146 -3.23 -5.81 -20.61
N GLU A 147 -3.46 -5.30 -19.41
CA GLU A 147 -2.78 -5.80 -18.20
C GLU A 147 -3.20 -7.24 -17.85
N ALA A 148 -4.48 -7.57 -18.00
CA ALA A 148 -5.01 -8.91 -17.73
C ALA A 148 -4.45 -10.02 -18.62
N LYS A 149 -4.02 -9.68 -19.86
CA LYS A 149 -3.34 -10.61 -20.76
C LYS A 149 -1.98 -11.10 -20.24
N ARG A 150 -1.33 -10.35 -19.37
CA ARG A 150 0.06 -10.60 -18.93
C ARG A 150 0.24 -10.78 -17.42
N LEU A 151 -0.79 -10.47 -16.64
CA LEU A 151 -0.69 -10.46 -15.18
C LEU A 151 -1.83 -11.26 -14.54
N ALA A 152 -1.54 -11.81 -13.37
CA ALA A 152 -2.56 -12.48 -12.57
C ALA A 152 -3.68 -11.49 -12.16
N PRO A 153 -4.96 -11.95 -12.11
CA PRO A 153 -6.13 -11.12 -11.78
C PRO A 153 -5.95 -10.22 -10.55
N LYS A 154 -5.42 -10.77 -9.46
CA LYS A 154 -5.18 -10.01 -8.23
C LYS A 154 -4.14 -8.90 -8.40
N THR A 155 -3.16 -9.08 -9.27
CA THR A 155 -2.17 -8.04 -9.57
C THR A 155 -2.80 -6.90 -10.36
N VAL A 156 -3.70 -7.20 -11.29
CA VAL A 156 -4.47 -6.20 -12.05
C VAL A 156 -5.38 -5.41 -11.11
N GLU A 157 -6.13 -6.09 -10.24
CA GLU A 157 -6.98 -5.46 -9.22
C GLU A 157 -6.19 -4.49 -8.33
N ASN A 158 -5.02 -4.93 -7.82
CA ASN A 158 -4.16 -4.09 -6.99
C ASN A 158 -3.63 -2.86 -7.77
N SER A 159 -3.32 -3.03 -9.05
CA SER A 159 -2.85 -1.94 -9.92
C SER A 159 -3.96 -0.93 -10.17
N TRP A 160 -5.18 -1.40 -10.42
CA TRP A 160 -6.36 -0.55 -10.54
C TRP A 160 -6.70 0.17 -9.23
N GLY A 161 -6.49 -0.49 -8.09
CA GLY A 161 -6.68 0.10 -6.76
C GLY A 161 -5.86 1.39 -6.55
N LEU A 162 -4.62 1.45 -7.07
CA LEU A 162 -3.85 2.69 -7.07
C LEU A 162 -4.46 3.77 -7.96
N VAL A 163 -4.94 3.40 -9.16
CA VAL A 163 -5.58 4.35 -10.10
C VAL A 163 -6.83 4.95 -9.45
N SER A 164 -7.71 4.11 -8.91
CA SER A 164 -8.96 4.54 -8.26
C SER A 164 -8.69 5.44 -7.05
N ALA A 165 -7.70 5.09 -6.21
CA ALA A 165 -7.33 5.89 -5.06
C ALA A 165 -6.77 7.26 -5.46
N ALA A 166 -5.93 7.31 -6.49
CA ALA A 166 -5.36 8.55 -7.01
C ALA A 166 -6.41 9.45 -7.67
N PHE A 167 -7.38 8.87 -8.39
CA PHE A 167 -8.48 9.61 -9.02
C PHE A 167 -9.40 10.21 -7.97
N ASN A 168 -9.79 9.44 -6.95
CA ASN A 168 -10.59 9.93 -5.82
C ASN A 168 -9.90 11.11 -5.11
N ASP A 169 -8.59 11.01 -4.85
CA ASP A 169 -7.82 12.09 -4.23
C ASP A 169 -7.74 13.35 -5.11
N ALA A 170 -7.56 13.16 -6.43
CA ALA A 170 -7.52 14.23 -7.41
C ALA A 170 -8.91 14.78 -7.80
N LYS A 171 -10.00 14.21 -7.25
CA LYS A 171 -11.40 14.52 -7.59
C LYS A 171 -11.72 14.31 -9.07
N ILE A 172 -11.12 13.29 -9.66
CA ILE A 172 -11.40 12.80 -11.02
C ILE A 172 -12.43 11.68 -10.88
N SER A 173 -13.40 11.63 -11.78
CA SER A 173 -14.37 10.53 -11.82
C SER A 173 -13.65 9.20 -12.06
N VAL A 174 -13.90 8.22 -11.20
CA VAL A 174 -13.37 6.86 -11.40
C VAL A 174 -14.25 6.15 -12.42
N PRO A 175 -13.72 5.75 -13.58
CA PRO A 175 -14.53 5.06 -14.58
C PRO A 175 -14.98 3.69 -14.09
N GLU A 176 -16.19 3.30 -14.44
CA GLU A 176 -16.68 1.94 -14.24
C GLU A 176 -15.95 0.99 -15.21
N ILE A 177 -15.37 -0.06 -14.67
CA ILE A 177 -14.65 -1.09 -15.45
C ILE A 177 -14.97 -2.48 -14.92
N ASN A 178 -14.81 -3.47 -15.78
CA ASN A 178 -14.87 -4.88 -15.41
C ASN A 178 -13.46 -5.37 -15.11
N LEU A 179 -13.20 -5.73 -13.87
CA LEU A 179 -11.95 -6.35 -13.46
C LEU A 179 -11.98 -7.87 -13.72
N PRO A 180 -10.81 -8.49 -14.00
CA PRO A 180 -10.74 -9.93 -14.13
C PRO A 180 -11.11 -10.60 -12.81
N THR A 181 -11.89 -11.68 -12.88
CA THR A 181 -12.29 -12.47 -11.70
C THR A 181 -11.05 -13.07 -11.05
N VAL A 182 -10.86 -12.81 -9.76
CA VAL A 182 -9.83 -13.45 -8.96
C VAL A 182 -10.35 -14.81 -8.57
N PRO A 183 -9.74 -15.93 -9.02
CA PRO A 183 -10.14 -17.25 -8.60
C PRO A 183 -9.92 -17.39 -7.09
N GLU A 184 -10.78 -18.17 -6.43
CA GLU A 184 -10.50 -18.57 -5.06
C GLU A 184 -9.15 -19.30 -5.05
N SER A 185 -8.21 -18.78 -4.26
CA SER A 185 -6.92 -19.46 -4.12
C SER A 185 -7.13 -20.75 -3.35
N ASP A 186 -6.70 -21.86 -3.93
CA ASP A 186 -6.38 -23.05 -3.16
C ASP A 186 -5.15 -22.71 -2.32
N GLU A 187 -5.43 -22.11 -1.14
CA GLU A 187 -4.38 -21.75 -0.21
C GLU A 187 -3.80 -23.04 0.35
N ASP A 188 -2.55 -23.31 -0.03
CA ASP A 188 -1.80 -24.42 0.52
C ASP A 188 -1.36 -24.07 1.93
N PHE A 189 -1.80 -24.83 2.89
CA PHE A 189 -1.33 -24.80 4.27
C PHE A 189 -1.06 -26.26 4.69
N LEU A 190 -0.14 -26.44 5.61
CA LEU A 190 0.16 -27.75 6.13
C LEU A 190 -0.94 -28.20 7.10
N ASP A 191 -1.42 -29.41 6.96
CA ASP A 191 -2.22 -30.05 8.00
C ASP A 191 -1.34 -30.49 9.18
N TYR A 192 -1.95 -31.07 10.23
CA TYR A 192 -1.22 -31.35 11.47
C TYR A 192 -0.12 -32.40 11.30
N GLU A 193 -0.31 -33.43 10.45
CA GLU A 193 0.72 -34.42 10.16
C GLU A 193 1.87 -33.82 9.35
N GLN A 194 1.54 -33.04 8.34
CA GLN A 194 2.50 -32.34 7.50
C GLN A 194 3.34 -31.33 8.29
N ILE A 195 2.78 -30.70 9.34
CA ILE A 195 3.55 -29.82 10.23
C ILE A 195 4.68 -30.59 10.92
N LEU A 196 4.42 -31.80 11.41
CA LEU A 196 5.46 -32.64 12.06
C LEU A 196 6.57 -33.00 11.07
N VAL A 197 6.22 -33.39 9.86
CA VAL A 197 7.18 -33.70 8.78
C VAL A 197 8.00 -32.43 8.40
N PHE A 198 7.35 -31.27 8.34
CA PHE A 198 8.04 -30.03 8.06
C PHE A 198 9.02 -29.65 9.17
N LEU A 199 8.63 -29.81 10.44
CA LEU A 199 9.50 -29.53 11.60
C LEU A 199 10.79 -30.38 11.55
N ASP A 200 10.69 -31.65 11.18
CA ASP A 200 11.86 -32.51 11.01
C ASP A 200 12.73 -32.05 9.81
N ALA A 201 12.10 -31.66 8.71
CA ALA A 201 12.80 -31.23 7.50
C ALA A 201 13.55 -29.92 7.65
N ILE A 202 13.05 -28.95 8.46
CA ILE A 202 13.66 -27.63 8.70
C ILE A 202 14.68 -27.65 9.85
N LYS A 203 14.72 -28.72 10.63
CA LYS A 203 15.59 -28.84 11.79
C LYS A 203 17.08 -28.67 11.42
N GLY A 204 17.76 -27.79 12.13
CA GLY A 204 19.16 -27.45 11.88
C GLY A 204 19.41 -26.51 10.71
N ASP A 205 18.35 -26.00 10.06
CA ASP A 205 18.45 -25.01 8.99
C ASP A 205 18.67 -23.61 9.58
N ASP A 206 19.42 -22.75 8.86
CA ASP A 206 19.69 -21.35 9.25
C ASP A 206 18.41 -20.51 9.46
N CYS A 207 17.28 -20.93 8.91
CA CYS A 207 15.99 -20.28 9.03
C CYS A 207 15.02 -21.09 9.92
N GLU A 208 15.47 -22.11 10.66
CA GLU A 208 14.64 -22.89 11.56
C GLU A 208 13.89 -22.01 12.55
N LEU A 209 14.59 -21.13 13.27
CA LEU A 209 13.97 -20.20 14.22
C LEU A 209 12.86 -19.36 13.58
N ALA A 210 13.11 -18.82 12.39
CA ALA A 210 12.12 -18.03 11.68
C ALA A 210 10.89 -18.85 11.30
N ALA A 211 11.07 -20.10 10.85
CA ALA A 211 9.96 -21.00 10.52
C ALA A 211 9.13 -21.38 11.76
N LEU A 212 9.78 -21.67 12.89
CA LEU A 212 9.09 -21.94 14.15
C LEU A 212 8.26 -20.74 14.62
N LEU A 213 8.83 -19.52 14.56
CA LEU A 213 8.10 -18.30 14.90
C LEU A 213 6.86 -18.09 14.00
N MET A 214 6.93 -18.47 12.72
CA MET A 214 5.77 -18.39 11.82
C MET A 214 4.71 -19.46 12.14
N LEU A 215 5.13 -20.66 12.53
CA LEU A 215 4.23 -21.68 13.08
C LEU A 215 3.59 -21.30 14.41
N HIS A 216 4.17 -20.32 15.16
CA HIS A 216 3.53 -19.62 16.30
C HIS A 216 2.62 -18.47 15.85
N SER A 217 2.23 -18.45 14.58
CA SER A 217 1.32 -17.45 14.01
C SER A 217 1.87 -16.00 13.91
N LEU A 218 3.17 -15.81 13.91
CA LEU A 218 3.75 -14.49 13.67
C LEU A 218 3.72 -14.13 12.18
N ARG A 219 3.50 -12.84 11.87
CA ARG A 219 3.70 -12.31 10.53
C ARG A 219 5.18 -12.10 10.25
N MET A 220 5.61 -12.24 8.99
CA MET A 220 6.99 -11.94 8.58
C MET A 220 7.47 -10.57 9.12
N SER A 221 6.63 -9.55 9.03
CA SER A 221 6.95 -8.21 9.51
C SER A 221 7.08 -8.09 11.05
N GLU A 222 6.39 -8.96 11.80
CA GLU A 222 6.47 -9.01 13.26
C GLU A 222 7.77 -9.69 13.69
N LEU A 223 8.06 -10.88 13.13
CA LEU A 223 9.27 -11.64 13.48
C LEU A 223 10.58 -10.89 13.15
N LEU A 224 10.60 -10.07 12.10
CA LEU A 224 11.77 -9.23 11.74
C LEU A 224 12.04 -8.10 12.75
N LYS A 225 11.05 -7.77 13.60
CA LYS A 225 11.23 -6.78 14.67
C LYS A 225 11.72 -7.42 15.97
N LEU A 226 11.39 -8.67 16.23
CA LEU A 226 11.65 -9.33 17.51
C LEU A 226 13.13 -9.35 17.89
N THR A 227 13.35 -9.11 19.17
CA THR A 227 14.63 -9.20 19.86
C THR A 227 14.53 -10.19 21.01
N ALA A 228 15.66 -10.59 21.60
CA ALA A 228 15.67 -11.43 22.79
C ALA A 228 14.91 -10.79 23.96
N GLY A 229 14.91 -9.45 24.06
CA GLY A 229 14.13 -8.71 25.07
C GLY A 229 12.61 -8.75 24.88
N ASP A 230 12.11 -9.32 23.77
CA ASP A 230 10.67 -9.56 23.55
C ASP A 230 10.24 -10.97 23.99
N ILE A 231 11.13 -11.72 24.63
CA ILE A 231 10.84 -13.04 25.17
C ILE A 231 10.76 -12.96 26.70
N GLU A 232 9.61 -13.27 27.27
CA GLU A 232 9.39 -13.27 28.73
C GLU A 232 8.59 -14.50 29.15
N LYS A 233 9.10 -15.27 30.11
CA LYS A 233 8.38 -16.41 30.75
C LYS A 233 7.72 -17.38 29.73
N GLU A 234 8.48 -17.81 28.72
CA GLU A 234 7.98 -18.68 27.65
C GLU A 234 6.85 -18.06 26.79
N GLN A 235 6.86 -16.74 26.68
CA GLN A 235 5.94 -15.97 25.83
C GLN A 235 6.72 -15.05 24.89
N ILE A 236 6.19 -14.86 23.69
CA ILE A 236 6.67 -13.92 22.68
C ILE A 236 5.81 -12.68 22.75
N LEU A 237 6.40 -11.54 23.10
CA LEU A 237 5.72 -10.25 23.17
C LEU A 237 5.76 -9.57 21.79
N VAL A 238 4.68 -9.66 21.06
CA VAL A 238 4.57 -9.01 19.74
C VAL A 238 4.19 -7.55 19.93
N ARG A 239 5.12 -6.62 19.62
CA ARG A 239 4.95 -5.17 19.89
C ARG A 239 5.09 -4.27 18.68
N GLY A 240 5.12 -4.79 17.49
CA GLY A 240 5.23 -3.99 16.25
C GLY A 240 5.68 -4.78 15.04
N ALA A 241 6.07 -4.06 14.00
CA ALA A 241 6.42 -4.68 12.72
C ALA A 241 7.51 -3.88 11.99
N VAL A 242 8.35 -4.58 11.25
CA VAL A 242 9.36 -4.05 10.34
C VAL A 242 8.99 -4.48 8.92
N VAL A 243 9.01 -3.55 7.99
CA VAL A 243 8.67 -3.77 6.58
C VAL A 243 9.74 -3.19 5.66
N LEU A 244 9.77 -3.65 4.42
CA LEU A 244 10.63 -3.05 3.40
C LEU A 244 10.00 -1.75 2.88
N ASP A 245 10.80 -0.69 2.81
CA ASP A 245 10.43 0.59 2.19
C ASP A 245 10.66 0.59 0.66
N LYS A 246 10.45 1.73 0.02
CA LYS A 246 10.65 1.93 -1.43
C LYS A 246 12.10 1.74 -1.90
N GLU A 247 13.06 1.81 -0.99
CA GLU A 247 14.49 1.59 -1.22
C GLU A 247 14.95 0.18 -0.85
N ASN A 248 14.00 -0.72 -0.51
CA ASN A 248 14.25 -2.08 0.00
C ASN A 248 15.02 -2.13 1.33
N LYS A 249 14.95 -1.06 2.13
CA LYS A 249 15.48 -1.04 3.48
C LYS A 249 14.42 -1.49 4.49
N LEU A 250 14.85 -2.21 5.52
CA LEU A 250 13.98 -2.60 6.62
C LEU A 250 13.74 -1.40 7.53
N VAL A 251 12.49 -0.97 7.63
CA VAL A 251 12.06 0.18 8.43
C VAL A 251 10.91 -0.20 9.37
N GLU A 252 10.87 0.41 10.52
CA GLU A 252 9.75 0.22 11.44
C GLU A 252 8.47 0.82 10.89
N LYS A 253 7.39 0.07 11.01
CA LYS A 253 6.06 0.55 10.65
C LYS A 253 5.54 1.49 11.74
N LYS A 254 5.52 2.79 11.46
CA LYS A 254 5.08 3.83 12.42
C LYS A 254 3.59 3.76 12.81
N THR A 255 2.77 3.08 12.04
CA THR A 255 1.31 3.03 12.26
C THR A 255 0.88 1.67 12.78
N ASN A 256 0.93 1.48 14.09
CA ASN A 256 0.13 0.44 14.74
C ASN A 256 -1.27 1.01 15.02
N LYS A 257 -2.11 1.11 13.99
CA LYS A 257 -3.50 1.59 14.12
C LYS A 257 -4.43 0.66 14.89
N ASN A 258 -4.03 -0.57 15.19
CA ASN A 258 -4.89 -1.56 15.82
C ASN A 258 -4.30 -2.02 17.15
N LYS A 259 -5.09 -1.94 18.23
CA LYS A 259 -4.78 -2.49 19.55
C LYS A 259 -4.40 -3.99 19.53
N THR A 260 -4.86 -4.72 18.51
CA THR A 260 -4.58 -6.15 18.27
C THR A 260 -3.16 -6.45 17.74
N SER A 261 -2.34 -5.42 17.47
CA SER A 261 -0.93 -5.60 17.11
C SER A 261 -0.03 -5.91 18.30
N HIS A 262 -0.54 -5.69 19.54
CA HIS A 262 0.14 -6.05 20.76
C HIS A 262 -0.51 -7.29 21.32
N ARG A 263 0.21 -8.40 21.38
CA ARG A 263 -0.25 -9.67 21.94
C ARG A 263 0.90 -10.49 22.47
N GLU A 264 0.56 -11.39 23.36
CA GLU A 264 1.44 -12.40 23.92
C GLU A 264 1.15 -13.73 23.22
N VAL A 265 2.18 -14.36 22.69
CA VAL A 265 2.08 -15.66 22.03
C VAL A 265 2.87 -16.67 22.87
N PRO A 266 2.21 -17.68 23.47
CA PRO A 266 2.89 -18.67 24.28
C PRO A 266 3.80 -19.55 23.42
N PHE A 267 4.86 -20.11 24.00
CA PHE A 267 5.65 -21.14 23.36
C PHE A 267 4.82 -22.41 23.22
N LEU A 268 4.68 -22.87 21.98
CA LEU A 268 3.88 -24.06 21.66
C LEU A 268 4.77 -25.21 21.14
N ILE A 269 5.94 -24.88 20.61
CA ILE A 269 6.90 -25.84 20.09
C ILE A 269 8.14 -25.77 20.99
N PRO A 270 8.45 -26.83 21.77
CA PRO A 270 9.55 -26.81 22.76
C PRO A 270 10.90 -26.44 22.15
N ARG A 271 11.18 -26.89 20.92
CA ARG A 271 12.40 -26.58 20.17
C ARG A 271 12.66 -25.07 20.01
N LEU A 272 11.64 -24.22 20.10
CA LEU A 272 11.80 -22.78 20.01
C LEU A 272 12.74 -22.24 21.10
N ALA A 273 12.57 -22.72 22.34
CA ALA A 273 13.37 -22.26 23.48
C ALA A 273 14.87 -22.55 23.30
N GLU A 274 15.21 -23.65 22.61
CA GLU A 274 16.60 -24.07 22.40
C GLU A 274 17.33 -23.21 21.35
N LEU A 275 16.58 -22.48 20.50
CA LEU A 275 17.11 -21.71 19.37
C LEU A 275 17.21 -20.21 19.63
N LEU A 276 16.69 -19.75 20.78
CA LEU A 276 16.68 -18.34 21.10
C LEU A 276 18.10 -17.83 21.37
N PRO A 277 18.52 -16.72 20.75
CA PRO A 277 19.77 -16.07 21.09
C PRO A 277 19.65 -15.39 22.46
N GLU A 278 20.77 -15.26 23.17
CA GLU A 278 20.83 -14.60 24.48
C GLU A 278 20.53 -13.09 24.37
N ASP A 279 20.92 -12.45 23.27
CA ASP A 279 20.72 -11.03 23.01
C ASP A 279 20.46 -10.72 21.55
N GLY A 280 20.14 -9.47 21.25
CA GLY A 280 19.97 -8.97 19.88
C GLY A 280 18.69 -9.40 19.18
N LYS A 281 18.71 -9.41 17.85
CA LYS A 281 17.56 -9.78 17.02
C LYS A 281 17.41 -11.29 16.96
N LEU A 282 16.16 -11.78 17.08
CA LEU A 282 15.85 -13.21 16.90
C LEU A 282 16.08 -13.66 15.45
N VAL A 283 15.74 -12.81 14.48
CA VAL A 283 15.87 -13.14 13.05
C VAL A 283 16.59 -12.01 12.32
N THR A 284 17.71 -12.36 11.70
CA THR A 284 18.55 -11.42 10.92
C THR A 284 18.52 -11.67 9.42
N ARG A 285 17.97 -12.82 8.98
CA ARG A 285 17.88 -13.20 7.57
C ARG A 285 16.85 -12.34 6.83
N HIS A 286 17.15 -12.04 5.56
CA HIS A 286 16.22 -11.29 4.70
C HIS A 286 14.95 -12.12 4.42
N PRO A 287 13.77 -11.49 4.26
CA PRO A 287 12.50 -12.21 3.98
C PRO A 287 12.54 -13.17 2.79
N SER A 288 13.25 -12.80 1.71
CA SER A 288 13.41 -13.69 0.55
C SER A 288 14.24 -14.94 0.85
N THR A 289 15.25 -14.82 1.71
CA THR A 289 16.07 -15.95 2.17
C THR A 289 15.22 -16.90 3.00
N ILE A 290 14.47 -16.37 3.97
CA ILE A 290 13.55 -17.17 4.80
C ILE A 290 12.57 -17.93 3.91
N ARG A 291 11.98 -17.25 2.91
CA ARG A 291 11.09 -17.90 1.94
C ARG A 291 11.75 -19.06 1.21
N ALA A 292 12.93 -18.84 0.68
CA ALA A 292 13.67 -19.88 -0.08
C ALA A 292 13.98 -21.11 0.79
N HIS A 293 14.34 -20.91 2.07
CA HIS A 293 14.60 -22.00 3.00
C HIS A 293 13.34 -22.79 3.37
N VAL A 294 12.21 -22.12 3.60
CA VAL A 294 10.90 -22.75 3.83
C VAL A 294 10.48 -23.58 2.61
N GLU A 295 10.56 -23.02 1.40
CA GLU A 295 10.25 -23.74 0.16
C GLU A 295 11.18 -24.94 -0.05
N LYS A 296 12.47 -24.82 0.27
CA LYS A 296 13.45 -25.90 0.20
C LYS A 296 13.11 -27.04 1.19
N ALA A 297 12.74 -26.69 2.43
CA ALA A 297 12.32 -27.67 3.42
C ALA A 297 11.07 -28.44 2.97
N CYS A 298 10.05 -27.76 2.43
CA CYS A 298 8.86 -28.39 1.86
C CYS A 298 9.24 -29.38 0.73
N LYS A 299 10.09 -28.93 -0.21
CA LYS A 299 10.56 -29.78 -1.31
C LYS A 299 11.30 -31.04 -0.81
N LYS A 300 12.22 -30.87 0.16
CA LYS A 300 12.96 -31.97 0.76
C LYS A 300 12.06 -33.01 1.40
N ALA A 301 10.96 -32.54 1.99
CA ALA A 301 9.99 -33.37 2.69
C ALA A 301 8.86 -33.95 1.80
N GLY A 302 8.82 -33.63 0.51
CA GLY A 302 7.72 -34.01 -0.37
C GLY A 302 6.38 -33.35 -0.02
N LEU A 303 6.41 -32.22 0.68
CA LEU A 303 5.23 -31.48 1.10
C LEU A 303 4.79 -30.45 0.04
N PRO A 304 3.52 -30.00 0.08
CA PRO A 304 3.08 -28.84 -0.70
C PRO A 304 4.01 -27.65 -0.46
N ILE A 305 4.30 -26.89 -1.51
CA ILE A 305 5.20 -25.73 -1.40
C ILE A 305 4.49 -24.60 -0.67
N CYS A 306 4.89 -24.36 0.56
CA CYS A 306 4.35 -23.32 1.41
C CYS A 306 5.21 -22.06 1.40
N SER A 307 4.55 -20.91 1.39
CA SER A 307 5.18 -19.65 1.72
C SER A 307 5.29 -19.48 3.25
N PRO A 308 6.15 -18.58 3.73
CA PRO A 308 6.16 -18.22 5.15
C PRO A 308 4.79 -17.82 5.70
N HIS A 309 3.92 -17.20 4.90
CA HIS A 309 2.57 -16.83 5.35
C HIS A 309 1.65 -18.05 5.50
N ASP A 310 1.88 -19.09 4.71
CA ASP A 310 1.11 -20.34 4.81
C ASP A 310 1.49 -21.13 6.06
N LEU A 311 2.75 -21.06 6.54
CA LEU A 311 3.11 -21.59 7.86
C LEU A 311 2.33 -20.91 9.00
N ARG A 312 2.11 -19.58 8.90
CA ARG A 312 1.24 -18.90 9.84
C ARG A 312 -0.21 -19.38 9.76
N ARG A 313 -0.70 -19.73 8.58
CA ARG A 313 -2.03 -20.33 8.40
C ARG A 313 -2.10 -21.74 8.96
N SER A 314 -1.01 -22.50 8.85
CA SER A 314 -0.90 -23.86 9.43
C SER A 314 -1.07 -23.88 10.96
N PHE A 315 -0.79 -22.75 11.65
CA PHE A 315 -1.16 -22.60 13.06
C PHE A 315 -2.69 -22.73 13.26
N ALA A 316 -3.49 -22.14 12.38
CA ALA A 316 -4.95 -22.25 12.49
C ALA A 316 -5.45 -23.67 12.17
N THR A 317 -4.76 -24.40 11.26
CA THR A 317 -5.11 -25.81 10.99
C THR A 317 -4.86 -26.71 12.18
N LEU A 318 -3.75 -26.49 12.88
CA LEU A 318 -3.45 -27.20 14.11
C LEU A 318 -4.47 -26.87 15.21
N GLY A 319 -4.85 -25.59 15.36
CA GLY A 319 -5.89 -25.17 16.30
C GLY A 319 -7.23 -25.86 16.02
N TYR A 320 -7.64 -25.95 14.74
CA TYR A 320 -8.83 -26.68 14.34
C TYR A 320 -8.75 -28.15 14.77
N HIS A 321 -7.67 -28.83 14.43
CA HIS A 321 -7.46 -30.25 14.74
C HIS A 321 -7.50 -30.53 16.27
N LEU A 322 -6.96 -29.59 17.06
CA LEU A 322 -6.99 -29.65 18.52
C LEU A 322 -8.33 -29.23 19.15
N GLY A 323 -9.33 -28.90 18.34
CA GLY A 323 -10.65 -28.47 18.80
C GLY A 323 -10.69 -27.06 19.40
N TRP A 324 -9.72 -26.19 19.09
CA TRP A 324 -9.72 -24.81 19.54
C TRP A 324 -10.84 -24.01 18.89
N SER A 325 -11.45 -23.10 19.65
CA SER A 325 -12.40 -22.18 19.06
C SER A 325 -11.71 -21.21 18.11
N GLU A 326 -12.41 -20.74 17.08
CA GLU A 326 -11.91 -19.70 16.17
C GLU A 326 -11.44 -18.47 16.93
N ARG A 327 -12.14 -18.10 18.04
CA ARG A 327 -11.75 -16.97 18.90
C ARG A 327 -10.40 -17.19 19.58
N THR A 328 -10.10 -18.40 20.05
CA THR A 328 -8.80 -18.74 20.64
C THR A 328 -7.69 -18.60 19.61
N VAL A 329 -7.90 -19.16 18.40
CA VAL A 329 -6.94 -19.02 17.30
C VAL A 329 -6.73 -17.56 16.92
N MET A 330 -7.80 -16.75 16.85
CA MET A 330 -7.70 -15.32 16.56
C MET A 330 -6.92 -14.57 17.64
N ALA A 331 -7.17 -14.84 18.90
CA ALA A 331 -6.52 -14.14 20.02
C ALA A 331 -5.00 -14.38 20.02
N ILE A 332 -4.57 -15.63 19.96
CA ILE A 332 -3.15 -16.01 19.94
C ILE A 332 -2.51 -15.57 18.59
N GLY A 333 -3.19 -15.84 17.50
CA GLY A 333 -2.68 -15.55 16.15
C GLY A 333 -2.73 -14.08 15.75
N GLY A 334 -3.50 -13.26 16.44
CA GLY A 334 -3.64 -11.84 16.09
C GLY A 334 -4.33 -11.62 14.75
N TRP A 335 -5.38 -12.39 14.42
CA TRP A 335 -6.29 -12.12 13.32
C TRP A 335 -7.40 -11.18 13.78
N ASN A 336 -7.68 -10.14 12.99
CA ASN A 336 -8.73 -9.15 13.26
C ASN A 336 -10.06 -9.55 12.64
N ASP A 337 -10.01 -10.35 11.57
CA ASP A 337 -11.17 -10.78 10.80
C ASP A 337 -11.39 -12.27 11.00
N ILE A 338 -12.52 -12.62 11.59
CA ILE A 338 -12.94 -13.99 11.81
C ILE A 338 -13.10 -14.76 10.51
N ASN A 339 -13.51 -14.09 9.42
CA ASN A 339 -13.70 -14.73 8.13
C ASN A 339 -12.42 -15.38 7.59
N THR A 340 -11.24 -14.85 7.97
CA THR A 340 -9.96 -15.44 7.59
C THR A 340 -9.75 -16.80 8.26
N VAL A 341 -10.02 -16.92 9.56
CA VAL A 341 -9.90 -18.19 10.31
C VAL A 341 -11.04 -19.13 9.91
N HIS A 342 -12.24 -18.59 9.78
CA HIS A 342 -13.42 -19.35 9.41
C HIS A 342 -13.26 -20.04 8.04
N ARG A 343 -12.70 -19.38 7.04
CA ARG A 343 -12.39 -20.00 5.73
C ARG A 343 -11.44 -21.18 5.85
N ILE A 344 -10.42 -21.09 6.71
CA ILE A 344 -9.50 -22.21 6.97
C ILE A 344 -10.26 -23.37 7.60
N TYR A 345 -11.11 -23.10 8.60
CA TYR A 345 -11.90 -24.11 9.29
C TYR A 345 -12.90 -24.79 8.36
N ILE A 346 -13.61 -24.05 7.51
CA ILE A 346 -14.52 -24.60 6.51
C ILE A 346 -13.78 -25.50 5.51
N LYS A 347 -12.58 -25.09 5.05
CA LYS A 347 -11.79 -25.89 4.10
C LYS A 347 -11.37 -27.21 4.73
N LEU A 348 -11.00 -27.21 6.02
CA LEU A 348 -10.64 -28.42 6.76
C LEU A 348 -11.85 -29.32 7.01
N SER A 349 -12.95 -28.72 7.47
CA SER A 349 -14.18 -29.49 7.73
C SER A 349 -14.71 -30.19 6.47
N LYS A 350 -14.53 -29.60 5.28
CA LYS A 350 -14.88 -30.28 4.02
C LYS A 350 -14.02 -31.54 3.77
N LYS A 351 -12.74 -31.55 4.13
CA LYS A 351 -11.88 -32.75 4.05
C LYS A 351 -12.33 -33.82 5.03
N ASP A 352 -12.82 -33.42 6.20
CA ASP A 352 -13.26 -34.38 7.25
C ASP A 352 -14.64 -34.92 7.00
N VAL A 353 -15.48 -34.28 6.17
CA VAL A 353 -16.86 -34.73 5.88
C VAL A 353 -16.92 -36.20 5.42
N ASP A 354 -16.04 -36.59 4.52
CA ASP A 354 -16.05 -37.97 4.02
C ASP A 354 -15.69 -38.98 5.12
N GLN A 355 -14.75 -38.63 6.00
CA GLN A 355 -14.39 -39.48 7.16
C GLN A 355 -15.53 -39.55 8.18
N ASP A 356 -16.17 -38.40 8.45
CA ASP A 356 -17.28 -38.31 9.40
C ASP A 356 -18.53 -39.03 8.85
N VAL A 357 -18.81 -38.93 7.56
CA VAL A 357 -19.84 -39.72 6.88
C VAL A 357 -19.53 -41.20 6.98
N GLN A 358 -18.28 -41.61 6.83
CA GLN A 358 -17.89 -43.01 6.97
C GLN A 358 -18.02 -43.49 8.41
N LYS A 359 -17.65 -42.69 9.41
CA LYS A 359 -17.88 -43.00 10.85
C LYS A 359 -19.37 -43.18 11.12
N MET A 360 -20.24 -42.29 10.59
CA MET A 360 -21.69 -42.42 10.74
C MET A 360 -22.24 -43.67 10.06
N ARG A 361 -21.79 -43.98 8.85
CA ARG A 361 -22.15 -45.24 8.14
C ARG A 361 -21.76 -46.46 8.94
N ASN A 362 -20.55 -46.46 9.49
CA ASN A 362 -20.08 -47.58 10.33
C ASN A 362 -20.91 -47.71 11.62
N TYR A 363 -21.29 -46.58 12.25
CA TYR A 363 -22.16 -46.58 13.44
C TYR A 363 -23.53 -47.22 13.14
N TYR A 364 -24.12 -46.97 11.98
CA TYR A 364 -25.37 -47.56 11.54
C TYR A 364 -25.22 -48.93 10.87
N GLY A 365 -24.03 -49.56 10.85
CA GLY A 365 -23.79 -50.86 10.26
C GLY A 365 -23.81 -50.86 8.72
N PHE A 366 -23.59 -49.70 8.09
CA PHE A 366 -23.53 -49.59 6.63
C PHE A 366 -22.18 -50.14 6.15
N THR A 367 -22.14 -51.48 5.82
CA THR A 367 -20.95 -52.08 5.22
C THR A 367 -20.96 -51.80 3.71
N THR A 368 -20.04 -50.99 3.21
CA THR A 368 -19.76 -50.92 1.77
C THR A 368 -19.19 -52.28 1.32
N LYS A 369 -19.92 -53.02 0.47
CA LYS A 369 -19.32 -54.17 -0.22
C LYS A 369 -18.11 -53.67 -1.03
N PRO A 370 -16.94 -54.32 -0.94
CA PRO A 370 -15.82 -53.96 -1.78
C PRO A 370 -16.25 -54.04 -3.25
N GLU A 371 -16.04 -52.95 -4.02
CA GLU A 371 -16.19 -52.99 -5.47
C GLU A 371 -15.36 -54.14 -6.00
N LYS A 372 -16.02 -55.06 -6.70
CA LYS A 372 -15.34 -56.15 -7.43
C LYS A 372 -14.44 -55.46 -8.45
N ALA A 373 -13.12 -55.61 -8.30
CA ALA A 373 -12.17 -55.31 -9.34
C ALA A 373 -12.63 -56.05 -10.61
N SER A 374 -13.06 -55.30 -11.60
CA SER A 374 -13.30 -55.83 -12.95
C SER A 374 -11.95 -56.17 -13.55
N VAL A 375 -11.78 -57.48 -13.84
CA VAL A 375 -10.68 -58.09 -14.57
C VAL A 375 -10.62 -57.57 -15.99
#